data_fb0ee5406f1e0c196f4616101fd5f18f
#
_entry.id   fb0ee5406f1e0c196f4616101fd5f18f
#
_cell.length_a   1.000
_cell.length_b   1.000
_cell.length_c   1.000
_cell.angle_alpha   90.00
_cell.angle_beta   90.00
_cell.angle_gamma   90.00
#
_symmetry.space_group_name_H-M   'P 1'
#
loop_
_entity.id
_entity.type
_entity.pdbx_description
1 polymer ?
#
loop_
_entity_poly.entity_id
_entity_poly.type
_entity_poly.pdbx_seq_one_letter_code
_entity_poly.pdbx_strand_id
1 'polypeptide(L)'
;MASRNSAKARAAARKQKDKWKTKRWFTIRAPRYPWDFKRIGETLGEEEEHIVGRTYEITQQEFDGDFTKMHVKVRFRVIECVGQDALTQFIGHSHQSDHVRRQIRRYRGKVDDVVDVVTQDGFLVRLKPLMITERRVKSSVKSAMRLAARDVILTQSARKTFAQLQKSLLGSEMEDEVSKAVRKVYPVRSAVIHKSQLLQSGVVSESGPTLDEIHAGEERKTAETAARKAAALAAAADEGEDDTAEEAGVLAAAEALEDVSDKAPEPVEEVEKESEPIEEVVEEEAAPVEATASDDDFSTLPGVGPASAKKLQ
;
A
#
# COMPACT_ATOMS: atom_id res chain seq x y z
N MET A 1 -26.31 -10.97 -58.82
CA MET A 1 -25.31 -11.62 -57.90
C MET A 1 -24.59 -10.61 -56.98
N ALA A 2 -24.54 -9.32 -57.30
CA ALA A 2 -23.82 -8.30 -56.48
C ALA A 2 -24.44 -8.02 -55.08
N SER A 3 -25.76 -8.20 -54.87
CA SER A 3 -26.42 -7.86 -53.62
C SER A 3 -26.12 -8.82 -52.43
N ARG A 4 -25.94 -10.13 -52.73
CA ARG A 4 -25.63 -11.15 -51.70
C ARG A 4 -24.22 -11.01 -51.15
N ASN A 5 -23.25 -10.63 -51.98
CA ASN A 5 -21.87 -10.41 -51.54
C ASN A 5 -21.76 -9.15 -50.67
N SER A 6 -22.54 -8.10 -50.93
CA SER A 6 -22.56 -6.90 -50.10
C SER A 6 -23.19 -7.14 -48.73
N ALA A 7 -24.23 -7.97 -48.60
CA ALA A 7 -24.85 -8.34 -47.33
C ALA A 7 -23.91 -9.19 -46.47
N LYS A 8 -23.16 -10.14 -47.06
CA LYS A 8 -22.18 -10.96 -46.41
C LYS A 8 -20.97 -10.14 -45.93
N ALA A 9 -20.53 -9.19 -46.76
CA ALA A 9 -19.46 -8.25 -46.35
C ALA A 9 -19.90 -7.30 -45.22
N ARG A 10 -21.15 -6.81 -45.24
CA ARG A 10 -21.72 -6.00 -44.13
C ARG A 10 -21.88 -6.83 -42.84
N ALA A 11 -22.27 -8.10 -42.94
CA ALA A 11 -22.35 -9.00 -41.79
C ALA A 11 -20.96 -9.34 -41.23
N ALA A 12 -19.97 -9.55 -42.11
CA ALA A 12 -18.56 -9.73 -41.70
C ALA A 12 -18.00 -8.48 -41.05
N ALA A 13 -18.27 -7.28 -41.61
CA ALA A 13 -17.86 -6.01 -41.03
C ALA A 13 -18.55 -5.71 -39.69
N ARG A 14 -19.82 -6.15 -39.50
CA ARG A 14 -20.50 -6.10 -38.19
C ARG A 14 -19.86 -7.06 -37.16
N LYS A 15 -19.47 -8.28 -37.57
CA LYS A 15 -18.76 -9.23 -36.70
C LYS A 15 -17.38 -8.71 -36.30
N GLN A 16 -16.67 -8.03 -37.21
CA GLN A 16 -15.40 -7.39 -36.92
C GLN A 16 -15.52 -6.19 -35.96
N LYS A 17 -16.69 -5.53 -35.91
CA LYS A 17 -16.94 -4.40 -34.99
C LYS A 17 -17.50 -4.80 -33.62
N ASP A 18 -17.59 -6.09 -33.34
CA ASP A 18 -18.03 -6.55 -32.03
C ASP A 18 -16.90 -6.36 -30.98
N LYS A 19 -16.95 -5.19 -30.36
CA LYS A 19 -15.94 -4.77 -29.36
C LYS A 19 -15.83 -5.72 -28.15
N TRP A 20 -16.84 -6.56 -27.91
CA TRP A 20 -16.80 -7.51 -26.81
C TRP A 20 -15.91 -8.73 -27.10
N LYS A 21 -15.82 -9.13 -28.36
CA LYS A 21 -14.97 -10.27 -28.78
C LYS A 21 -13.49 -9.93 -28.81
N THR A 22 -13.16 -8.66 -28.97
CA THR A 22 -11.76 -8.18 -28.98
C THR A 22 -11.21 -7.91 -27.59
N LYS A 23 -12.09 -7.78 -26.58
CA LYS A 23 -11.67 -7.51 -25.20
C LYS A 23 -10.99 -8.72 -24.57
N ARG A 24 -9.90 -8.44 -23.87
CA ARG A 24 -9.12 -9.39 -23.06
C ARG A 24 -9.19 -9.03 -21.58
N TRP A 25 -9.02 -10.01 -20.72
CA TRP A 25 -8.89 -9.81 -19.29
C TRP A 25 -7.43 -9.45 -18.97
N PHE A 26 -7.27 -8.44 -18.15
CA PHE A 26 -6.00 -8.00 -17.61
C PHE A 26 -6.05 -8.10 -16.11
N THR A 27 -5.03 -8.73 -15.52
CA THR A 27 -4.88 -8.85 -14.08
C THR A 27 -4.28 -7.57 -13.53
N ILE A 28 -4.91 -6.95 -12.55
CA ILE A 28 -4.39 -5.77 -11.88
C ILE A 28 -3.50 -6.23 -10.73
N ARG A 29 -2.23 -5.80 -10.75
CA ARG A 29 -1.26 -6.11 -9.70
C ARG A 29 -0.88 -4.88 -8.91
N ALA A 30 -0.72 -5.04 -7.59
CA ALA A 30 -0.20 -4.02 -6.68
C ALA A 30 1.24 -3.63 -7.07
N PRO A 31 1.76 -2.50 -6.56
CA PRO A 31 3.17 -2.14 -6.72
C PRO A 31 4.11 -3.24 -6.21
N ARG A 32 5.31 -3.32 -6.81
CA ARG A 32 6.35 -4.26 -6.43
C ARG A 32 6.66 -4.20 -4.93
N TYR A 33 6.88 -3.02 -4.40
CA TYR A 33 7.11 -2.80 -2.98
C TYR A 33 6.05 -1.84 -2.43
N PRO A 34 5.40 -2.09 -1.30
CA PRO A 34 5.64 -3.14 -0.30
C PRO A 34 4.78 -4.41 -0.46
N TRP A 35 4.10 -4.61 -1.60
CA TRP A 35 3.07 -5.65 -1.74
C TRP A 35 3.41 -6.78 -2.71
N ASP A 36 4.65 -6.86 -3.20
CA ASP A 36 5.18 -7.95 -4.03
C ASP A 36 4.27 -8.35 -5.20
N PHE A 37 3.76 -7.34 -5.95
CA PHE A 37 2.84 -7.54 -7.08
C PHE A 37 1.58 -8.36 -6.75
N LYS A 38 1.10 -8.31 -5.51
CA LYS A 38 -0.12 -9.00 -5.11
C LYS A 38 -1.26 -8.69 -6.07
N ARG A 39 -1.98 -9.72 -6.51
CA ARG A 39 -3.16 -9.57 -7.37
C ARG A 39 -4.26 -8.83 -6.63
N ILE A 40 -4.78 -7.77 -7.24
CA ILE A 40 -5.85 -6.93 -6.68
C ILE A 40 -7.19 -7.29 -7.31
N GLY A 41 -7.22 -7.52 -8.62
CA GLY A 41 -8.44 -7.80 -9.35
C GLY A 41 -8.18 -7.93 -10.84
N GLU A 42 -9.25 -7.88 -11.63
CA GLU A 42 -9.20 -7.99 -13.08
C GLU A 42 -9.95 -6.85 -13.74
N THR A 43 -9.52 -6.47 -14.93
CA THR A 43 -10.18 -5.47 -15.74
C THR A 43 -10.26 -5.91 -17.20
N LEU A 44 -11.31 -5.51 -17.90
CA LEU A 44 -11.50 -5.77 -19.32
C LEU A 44 -10.94 -4.61 -20.14
N GLY A 45 -10.10 -4.95 -21.12
CA GLY A 45 -9.55 -4.00 -22.09
C GLY A 45 -9.46 -4.59 -23.48
N GLU A 46 -9.48 -3.75 -24.49
CA GLU A 46 -9.24 -4.15 -25.90
C GLU A 46 -7.74 -4.07 -26.18
N GLU A 47 -7.12 -2.97 -25.79
CA GLU A 47 -5.70 -2.67 -25.94
C GLU A 47 -5.10 -2.21 -24.60
N GLU A 48 -3.81 -2.37 -24.46
CA GLU A 48 -3.07 -1.99 -23.26
C GLU A 48 -3.15 -0.49 -22.98
N GLU A 49 -3.11 0.33 -24.04
CA GLU A 49 -3.21 1.80 -23.94
C GLU A 49 -4.51 2.26 -23.27
N HIS A 50 -5.61 1.54 -23.49
CA HIS A 50 -6.91 1.86 -22.89
C HIS A 50 -6.98 1.52 -21.38
N ILE A 51 -6.02 0.76 -20.87
CA ILE A 51 -5.97 0.35 -19.45
C ILE A 51 -5.07 1.27 -18.67
N VAL A 52 -3.99 1.76 -19.29
CA VAL A 52 -3.07 2.73 -18.67
C VAL A 52 -3.83 3.96 -18.19
N GLY A 53 -3.56 4.37 -16.96
CA GLY A 53 -4.21 5.52 -16.32
C GLY A 53 -5.52 5.22 -15.59
N ARG A 54 -6.11 4.02 -15.76
CA ARG A 54 -7.30 3.62 -14.98
C ARG A 54 -6.98 3.57 -13.50
N THR A 55 -7.97 3.95 -12.70
CA THR A 55 -7.89 3.93 -11.24
C THR A 55 -8.73 2.79 -10.71
N TYR A 56 -8.17 2.02 -9.80
CA TYR A 56 -8.83 0.93 -9.11
C TYR A 56 -8.94 1.23 -7.63
N GLU A 57 -10.11 1.03 -7.04
CA GLU A 57 -10.36 1.20 -5.61
C GLU A 57 -10.74 -0.15 -5.01
N ILE A 58 -10.01 -0.53 -3.96
CA ILE A 58 -10.28 -1.74 -3.20
C ILE A 58 -10.37 -1.39 -1.71
N THR A 59 -11.12 -2.15 -0.93
CA THR A 59 -11.12 -2.01 0.53
C THR A 59 -9.86 -2.67 1.10
N GLN A 60 -9.34 -2.12 2.19
CA GLN A 60 -8.16 -2.70 2.82
C GLN A 60 -8.47 -4.11 3.35
N GLN A 61 -9.71 -4.39 3.74
CA GLN A 61 -10.15 -5.72 4.13
C GLN A 61 -9.97 -6.75 3.00
N GLU A 62 -10.41 -6.45 1.79
CA GLU A 62 -10.24 -7.34 0.62
C GLU A 62 -8.77 -7.52 0.25
N PHE A 63 -7.96 -6.49 0.54
CA PHE A 63 -6.55 -6.48 0.18
C PHE A 63 -5.68 -7.21 1.22
N ASP A 64 -5.84 -6.90 2.52
CA ASP A 64 -5.01 -7.44 3.60
C ASP A 64 -5.71 -8.53 4.42
N GLY A 65 -7.04 -8.67 4.30
CA GLY A 65 -7.86 -9.59 5.10
C GLY A 65 -8.33 -9.01 6.45
N ASP A 66 -7.93 -7.80 6.82
CA ASP A 66 -8.25 -7.18 8.11
C ASP A 66 -9.68 -6.64 8.17
N PHE A 67 -10.59 -7.32 8.84
CA PHE A 67 -11.98 -6.87 9.05
C PHE A 67 -12.10 -5.53 9.77
N THR A 68 -11.17 -5.20 10.65
CA THR A 68 -11.18 -3.93 11.39
C THR A 68 -11.03 -2.72 10.47
N LYS A 69 -10.40 -2.90 9.30
CA LYS A 69 -10.08 -1.85 8.33
C LYS A 69 -10.97 -1.83 7.10
N MET A 70 -12.17 -2.43 7.14
CA MET A 70 -13.10 -2.42 6.02
C MET A 70 -13.58 -1.01 5.63
N HIS A 71 -13.38 -0.02 6.50
CA HIS A 71 -13.72 1.37 6.23
C HIS A 71 -12.65 2.13 5.45
N VAL A 72 -11.48 1.55 5.23
CA VAL A 72 -10.35 2.13 4.49
C VAL A 72 -10.40 1.66 3.04
N LYS A 73 -10.45 2.60 2.09
CA LYS A 73 -10.34 2.35 0.66
C LYS A 73 -8.94 2.72 0.19
N VAL A 74 -8.29 1.81 -0.48
CA VAL A 74 -6.98 1.98 -1.11
C VAL A 74 -7.17 2.21 -2.60
N ARG A 75 -6.42 3.14 -3.17
CA ARG A 75 -6.50 3.52 -4.58
C ARG A 75 -5.19 3.26 -5.29
N PHE A 76 -5.31 2.56 -6.41
CA PHE A 76 -4.21 2.28 -7.30
C PHE A 76 -4.48 2.87 -8.68
N ARG A 77 -3.44 3.25 -9.40
CA ARG A 77 -3.51 3.69 -10.81
C ARG A 77 -2.61 2.80 -11.63
N VAL A 78 -3.11 2.32 -12.76
CA VAL A 78 -2.33 1.58 -13.73
C VAL A 78 -1.34 2.53 -14.40
N ILE A 79 -0.04 2.17 -14.38
CA ILE A 79 1.03 2.91 -15.03
C ILE A 79 1.38 2.24 -16.34
N GLU A 80 1.57 0.93 -16.31
CA GLU A 80 2.11 0.14 -17.38
C GLU A 80 1.40 -1.21 -17.46
N CYS A 81 1.34 -1.78 -18.64
CA CYS A 81 0.86 -3.14 -18.88
C CYS A 81 2.00 -3.98 -19.43
N VAL A 82 2.23 -5.15 -18.85
CA VAL A 82 3.19 -6.13 -19.29
C VAL A 82 2.43 -7.42 -19.63
N GLY A 83 2.18 -7.64 -20.91
CA GLY A 83 1.38 -8.78 -21.38
C GLY A 83 -0.08 -8.72 -20.87
N GLN A 84 -0.44 -9.61 -19.97
CA GLN A 84 -1.78 -9.63 -19.36
C GLN A 84 -1.83 -8.96 -17.98
N ASP A 85 -0.70 -8.50 -17.46
CA ASP A 85 -0.62 -7.87 -16.15
C ASP A 85 -0.60 -6.34 -16.26
N ALA A 86 -1.49 -5.70 -15.55
CA ALA A 86 -1.54 -4.25 -15.39
C ALA A 86 -0.84 -3.86 -14.08
N LEU A 87 0.35 -3.29 -14.20
CA LEU A 87 1.16 -2.83 -13.07
C LEU A 87 0.61 -1.50 -12.56
N THR A 88 0.47 -1.38 -11.25
CA THR A 88 -0.13 -0.21 -10.64
C THR A 88 0.81 0.54 -9.72
N GLN A 89 0.47 1.79 -9.46
CA GLN A 89 1.07 2.64 -8.45
C GLN A 89 0.01 3.02 -7.40
N PHE A 90 0.41 3.04 -6.15
CA PHE A 90 -0.43 3.54 -5.08
C PHE A 90 -0.59 5.06 -5.21
N ILE A 91 -1.83 5.53 -5.32
CA ILE A 91 -2.14 6.96 -5.37
C ILE A 91 -2.47 7.49 -3.99
N GLY A 92 -3.07 6.66 -3.15
CA GLY A 92 -3.49 7.06 -1.82
C GLY A 92 -4.58 6.18 -1.24
N HIS A 93 -5.00 6.53 -0.04
CA HIS A 93 -6.13 5.88 0.63
C HIS A 93 -7.18 6.92 1.04
N SER A 94 -8.38 6.46 1.33
CA SER A 94 -9.44 7.30 1.86
C SER A 94 -10.37 6.49 2.74
N HIS A 95 -10.73 7.02 3.91
CA HIS A 95 -11.78 6.42 4.73
C HIS A 95 -13.15 6.63 4.09
N GLN A 96 -14.04 5.68 4.25
CA GLN A 96 -15.43 5.81 3.84
C GLN A 96 -16.08 6.99 4.57
N SER A 97 -16.86 7.78 3.84
CA SER A 97 -17.50 8.99 4.38
C SER A 97 -18.42 8.70 5.55
N ASP A 98 -19.07 7.55 5.55
CA ASP A 98 -19.92 7.06 6.62
C ASP A 98 -19.17 6.85 7.93
N HIS A 99 -18.01 6.20 7.86
CA HIS A 99 -17.15 5.99 9.03
C HIS A 99 -16.75 7.32 9.65
N VAL A 100 -16.29 8.28 8.84
CA VAL A 100 -15.92 9.62 9.30
C VAL A 100 -17.11 10.35 9.91
N ARG A 101 -18.30 10.29 9.29
CA ARG A 101 -19.52 10.92 9.82
C ARG A 101 -19.95 10.33 11.15
N ARG A 102 -19.86 9.03 11.36
CA ARG A 102 -20.20 8.37 12.64
C ARG A 102 -19.30 8.81 13.79
N GLN A 103 -18.05 9.17 13.53
CA GLN A 103 -17.13 9.68 14.54
C GLN A 103 -17.46 11.11 14.98
N ILE A 104 -17.98 11.95 14.06
CA ILE A 104 -18.32 13.34 14.31
C ILE A 104 -19.72 13.42 14.98
N ARG A 105 -19.76 13.78 16.26
CA ARG A 105 -20.99 13.88 17.04
C ARG A 105 -21.15 15.27 17.65
N ARG A 106 -22.38 15.63 18.09
CA ARG A 106 -22.66 16.85 18.84
C ARG A 106 -21.75 16.95 20.09
N TYR A 107 -21.41 18.15 20.49
CA TYR A 107 -20.56 18.48 21.65
C TYR A 107 -19.10 18.03 21.53
N ARG A 108 -18.65 17.48 20.41
CA ARG A 108 -17.25 17.18 20.12
C ARG A 108 -16.66 18.23 19.20
N GLY A 109 -15.36 18.48 19.33
CA GLY A 109 -14.63 19.31 18.40
C GLY A 109 -14.05 18.46 17.28
N LYS A 110 -14.27 18.86 16.02
CA LYS A 110 -13.55 18.36 14.86
C LYS A 110 -12.36 19.28 14.59
N VAL A 111 -11.19 18.71 14.46
CA VAL A 111 -9.96 19.37 14.06
C VAL A 111 -9.43 18.62 12.84
N ASP A 112 -9.42 19.29 11.71
CA ASP A 112 -8.88 18.80 10.44
C ASP A 112 -7.74 19.70 9.99
N ASP A 113 -6.78 19.12 9.30
CA ASP A 113 -5.66 19.83 8.67
C ASP A 113 -5.33 19.19 7.32
N VAL A 114 -4.51 19.88 6.54
CA VAL A 114 -3.95 19.39 5.28
C VAL A 114 -2.45 19.65 5.33
N VAL A 115 -1.68 18.58 5.22
CA VAL A 115 -0.22 18.62 5.32
C VAL A 115 0.35 18.02 4.04
N ASP A 116 1.16 18.78 3.34
CA ASP A 116 1.93 18.28 2.20
C ASP A 116 3.31 17.89 2.70
N VAL A 117 3.71 16.66 2.42
CA VAL A 117 4.96 16.06 2.91
C VAL A 117 5.79 15.54 1.76
N VAL A 118 7.10 15.65 1.90
CA VAL A 118 8.07 15.07 0.97
C VAL A 118 8.71 13.88 1.68
N THR A 119 8.75 12.73 0.99
CA THR A 119 9.42 11.53 1.49
C THR A 119 10.91 11.56 1.15
N GLN A 120 11.67 10.63 1.73
CA GLN A 120 13.09 10.47 1.43
C GLN A 120 13.35 10.24 -0.08
N ASP A 121 12.44 9.56 -0.78
CA ASP A 121 12.52 9.26 -2.22
C ASP A 121 12.04 10.42 -3.11
N GLY A 122 11.72 11.58 -2.54
CA GLY A 122 11.24 12.75 -3.29
C GLY A 122 9.77 12.70 -3.71
N PHE A 123 8.97 11.75 -3.21
CA PHE A 123 7.52 11.75 -3.46
C PHE A 123 6.84 12.86 -2.65
N LEU A 124 6.00 13.65 -3.33
CA LEU A 124 5.15 14.64 -2.68
C LEU A 124 3.77 14.06 -2.41
N VAL A 125 3.42 13.94 -1.13
CA VAL A 125 2.17 13.32 -0.68
C VAL A 125 1.39 14.30 0.18
N ARG A 126 0.09 14.42 -0.07
CA ARG A 126 -0.83 15.20 0.73
C ARG A 126 -1.54 14.31 1.74
N LEU A 127 -1.34 14.57 3.01
CA LEU A 127 -1.97 13.87 4.12
C LEU A 127 -3.03 14.76 4.77
N LYS A 128 -4.18 14.16 5.10
CA LYS A 128 -5.28 14.87 5.75
C LYS A 128 -5.59 14.21 7.09
N PRO A 129 -4.96 14.66 8.18
CA PRO A 129 -5.28 14.19 9.52
C PRO A 129 -6.63 14.74 9.98
N LEU A 130 -7.38 13.90 10.66
CA LEU A 130 -8.65 14.22 11.32
C LEU A 130 -8.56 13.82 12.78
N MET A 131 -8.74 14.80 13.66
CA MET A 131 -8.71 14.61 15.11
C MET A 131 -10.07 14.98 15.69
N ILE A 132 -10.60 14.13 16.54
CA ILE A 132 -11.90 14.34 17.20
C ILE A 132 -11.67 14.43 18.70
N THR A 133 -11.96 15.60 19.27
CA THR A 133 -11.80 15.85 20.70
C THR A 133 -13.01 15.30 21.49
N GLU A 134 -12.81 15.00 22.76
CA GLU A 134 -13.90 14.52 23.63
C GLU A 134 -14.96 15.59 23.86
N ARG A 135 -14.57 16.86 24.01
CA ARG A 135 -15.46 17.99 24.24
C ARG A 135 -15.13 19.11 23.25
N ARG A 136 -16.00 20.14 23.18
CA ARG A 136 -15.72 21.35 22.40
C ARG A 136 -14.49 22.10 22.92
N VAL A 137 -13.68 22.58 21.98
CA VAL A 137 -12.38 23.22 22.25
C VAL A 137 -12.34 24.60 21.60
N LYS A 138 -11.67 25.55 22.23
CA LYS A 138 -11.41 26.90 21.69
C LYS A 138 -10.51 26.82 20.44
N SER A 139 -10.55 27.83 19.59
CA SER A 139 -9.78 27.91 18.34
C SER A 139 -8.26 27.85 18.58
N SER A 140 -7.76 28.50 19.62
CA SER A 140 -6.34 28.49 19.99
C SER A 140 -5.81 27.06 20.26
N VAL A 141 -6.58 26.27 21.02
CA VAL A 141 -6.21 24.87 21.30
C VAL A 141 -6.28 24.02 20.02
N LYS A 142 -7.26 24.24 19.14
CA LYS A 142 -7.31 23.57 17.83
C LYS A 142 -6.08 23.88 16.98
N SER A 143 -5.60 25.13 17.01
CA SER A 143 -4.37 25.51 16.31
C SER A 143 -3.13 24.84 16.89
N ALA A 144 -3.02 24.76 18.22
CA ALA A 144 -1.94 24.04 18.88
C ALA A 144 -1.95 22.53 18.55
N MET A 145 -3.15 21.90 18.50
CA MET A 145 -3.29 20.52 18.10
C MET A 145 -2.85 20.27 16.64
N ARG A 146 -3.21 21.19 15.71
CA ARG A 146 -2.76 21.10 14.32
C ARG A 146 -1.24 21.20 14.22
N LEU A 147 -0.62 22.15 14.93
CA LEU A 147 0.83 22.27 14.97
C LEU A 147 1.48 20.98 15.45
N ALA A 148 1.07 20.45 16.59
CA ALA A 148 1.62 19.21 17.13
C ALA A 148 1.45 18.01 16.18
N ALA A 149 0.31 17.89 15.50
CA ALA A 149 0.09 16.85 14.51
C ALA A 149 0.98 17.02 13.26
N ARG A 150 1.11 18.27 12.78
CA ARG A 150 1.92 18.62 11.60
C ARG A 150 3.39 18.31 11.83
N ASP A 151 3.94 18.68 12.98
CA ASP A 151 5.35 18.45 13.32
C ASP A 151 5.68 16.95 13.31
N VAL A 152 4.81 16.11 13.87
CA VAL A 152 4.98 14.65 13.85
C VAL A 152 4.93 14.11 12.42
N ILE A 153 3.90 14.50 11.65
CA ILE A 153 3.70 14.03 10.28
C ILE A 153 4.90 14.41 9.40
N LEU A 154 5.37 15.66 9.46
CA LEU A 154 6.51 16.12 8.68
C LEU A 154 7.80 15.37 9.07
N THR A 155 8.05 15.21 10.37
CA THR A 155 9.25 14.53 10.87
C THR A 155 9.28 13.06 10.45
N GLN A 156 8.16 12.37 10.57
CA GLN A 156 8.06 10.94 10.21
C GLN A 156 8.15 10.72 8.70
N SER A 157 7.47 11.56 7.93
CA SER A 157 7.45 11.42 6.48
C SER A 157 8.81 11.71 5.84
N ALA A 158 9.57 12.67 6.38
CA ALA A 158 10.91 12.97 5.89
C ALA A 158 11.94 11.85 6.13
N ARG A 159 11.69 11.00 7.15
CA ARG A 159 12.58 9.88 7.49
C ARG A 159 12.26 8.58 6.77
N LYS A 160 11.05 8.45 6.24
CA LYS A 160 10.54 7.22 5.63
C LYS A 160 10.59 7.31 4.11
N THR A 161 10.87 6.18 3.46
CA THR A 161 10.64 6.01 2.02
C THR A 161 9.13 6.01 1.73
N PHE A 162 8.74 6.24 0.47
CA PHE A 162 7.31 6.26 0.12
C PHE A 162 6.59 4.97 0.47
N ALA A 163 7.23 3.83 0.26
CA ALA A 163 6.65 2.52 0.57
C ALA A 163 6.54 2.27 2.09
N GLN A 164 7.55 2.68 2.87
CA GLN A 164 7.47 2.63 4.34
C GLN A 164 6.38 3.57 4.86
N LEU A 165 6.22 4.75 4.24
CA LEU A 165 5.14 5.67 4.55
C LEU A 165 3.76 5.03 4.28
N GLN A 166 3.59 4.35 3.14
CA GLN A 166 2.37 3.61 2.83
C GLN A 166 2.05 2.56 3.88
N LYS A 167 3.04 1.73 4.26
CA LYS A 167 2.88 0.70 5.29
C LYS A 167 2.50 1.32 6.64
N SER A 168 3.13 2.40 7.05
CA SER A 168 2.82 3.06 8.32
C SER A 168 1.45 3.77 8.31
N LEU A 169 0.98 4.28 7.17
CA LEU A 169 -0.36 4.86 7.02
C LEU A 169 -1.46 3.79 7.11
N LEU A 170 -1.27 2.67 6.42
CA LEU A 170 -2.24 1.56 6.43
C LEU A 170 -2.15 0.74 7.72
N GLY A 171 -0.97 0.69 8.36
CA GLY A 171 -0.73 0.01 9.63
C GLY A 171 -1.22 0.74 10.88
N SER A 172 -1.67 2.00 10.77
CA SER A 172 -2.07 2.88 11.88
C SER A 172 -0.93 3.40 12.76
N GLU A 173 0.32 3.04 12.51
CA GLU A 173 1.48 3.50 13.28
C GLU A 173 1.59 5.02 13.34
N MET A 174 1.40 5.69 12.20
CA MET A 174 1.43 7.15 12.12
C MET A 174 0.25 7.81 12.88
N GLU A 175 -0.91 7.18 12.86
CA GLU A 175 -2.09 7.65 13.60
C GLU A 175 -1.86 7.60 15.10
N ASP A 176 -1.20 6.54 15.59
CA ASP A 176 -0.86 6.38 17.00
C ASP A 176 0.16 7.42 17.46
N GLU A 177 1.18 7.71 16.65
CA GLU A 177 2.16 8.74 16.97
C GLU A 177 1.54 10.14 17.01
N VAL A 178 0.71 10.47 16.02
CA VAL A 178 -0.07 11.72 16.00
C VAL A 178 -0.98 11.79 17.21
N SER A 179 -1.68 10.70 17.54
CA SER A 179 -2.54 10.62 18.73
C SER A 179 -1.76 10.88 20.02
N LYS A 180 -0.59 10.28 20.19
CA LYS A 180 0.29 10.48 21.35
C LYS A 180 0.74 11.94 21.48
N ALA A 181 1.12 12.58 20.37
CA ALA A 181 1.58 13.97 20.39
C ALA A 181 0.43 14.94 20.71
N VAL A 182 -0.73 14.75 20.09
CA VAL A 182 -1.88 15.63 20.27
C VAL A 182 -2.51 15.48 21.64
N ARG A 183 -2.51 14.30 22.23
CA ARG A 183 -2.99 14.05 23.61
C ARG A 183 -2.25 14.86 24.67
N LYS A 184 -1.00 15.25 24.42
CA LYS A 184 -0.24 16.14 25.32
C LYS A 184 -0.87 17.54 25.40
N VAL A 185 -1.56 18.00 24.33
CA VAL A 185 -2.22 19.31 24.26
C VAL A 185 -3.64 19.23 24.81
N TYR A 186 -4.42 18.24 24.33
CA TYR A 186 -5.83 18.07 24.74
C TYR A 186 -6.26 16.60 24.54
N PRO A 187 -7.13 16.05 25.41
CA PRO A 187 -7.63 14.68 25.27
C PRO A 187 -8.42 14.51 23.97
N VAL A 188 -7.97 13.56 23.17
CA VAL A 188 -8.51 13.23 21.86
C VAL A 188 -9.11 11.83 21.90
N ARG A 189 -10.32 11.68 21.37
CA ARG A 189 -11.00 10.40 21.25
C ARG A 189 -10.42 9.55 20.14
N SER A 190 -10.24 10.14 18.97
CA SER A 190 -9.62 9.50 17.80
C SER A 190 -8.80 10.51 17.01
N ALA A 191 -7.64 10.07 16.53
CA ALA A 191 -6.82 10.78 15.56
C ALA A 191 -6.55 9.80 14.44
N VAL A 192 -7.02 10.12 13.22
CA VAL A 192 -6.92 9.27 12.05
C VAL A 192 -6.46 10.09 10.84
N ILE A 193 -5.74 9.47 9.93
CA ILE A 193 -5.39 10.08 8.65
C ILE A 193 -6.43 9.61 7.62
N HIS A 194 -7.55 10.34 7.55
CA HIS A 194 -8.70 9.91 6.77
C HIS A 194 -8.47 9.92 5.25
N LYS A 195 -7.44 10.60 4.76
CA LYS A 195 -7.13 10.64 3.33
C LYS A 195 -5.65 10.91 3.09
N SER A 196 -5.06 10.15 2.17
CA SER A 196 -3.77 10.46 1.55
C SER A 196 -3.93 10.61 0.03
N GLN A 197 -3.07 11.43 -0.59
CA GLN A 197 -3.07 11.65 -2.03
C GLN A 197 -1.64 11.86 -2.50
N LEU A 198 -1.23 11.11 -3.50
CA LEU A 198 0.03 11.35 -4.20
C LEU A 198 -0.16 12.55 -5.12
N LEU A 199 0.66 13.59 -4.96
CA LEU A 199 0.67 14.79 -5.79
C LEU A 199 1.71 14.69 -6.89
N GLN A 200 2.92 14.25 -6.52
CA GLN A 200 4.04 14.11 -7.45
C GLN A 200 4.77 12.81 -7.15
N SER A 201 5.09 12.06 -8.20
CA SER A 201 5.93 10.87 -8.12
C SER A 201 7.39 11.25 -7.98
N GLY A 202 8.12 10.50 -7.16
CA GLY A 202 9.57 10.60 -6.98
C GLY A 202 10.28 9.43 -7.64
N VAL A 203 11.46 9.09 -7.12
CA VAL A 203 12.26 7.97 -7.61
C VAL A 203 11.75 6.67 -6.96
N VAL A 204 11.38 5.70 -7.78
CA VAL A 204 10.94 4.39 -7.31
C VAL A 204 12.17 3.53 -7.02
N SER A 205 12.27 3.01 -5.79
CA SER A 205 13.26 1.99 -5.47
C SER A 205 12.81 0.62 -5.99
N GLU A 206 13.64 -0.04 -6.77
CA GLU A 206 13.35 -1.36 -7.36
C GLU A 206 13.65 -2.52 -6.36
N SER A 207 13.21 -2.40 -5.13
CA SER A 207 13.35 -3.47 -4.14
C SER A 207 12.18 -4.45 -4.22
N GLY A 208 12.46 -5.74 -4.02
CA GLY A 208 11.43 -6.79 -4.01
C GLY A 208 11.60 -7.79 -5.18
N PRO A 209 10.76 -8.84 -5.22
CA PRO A 209 10.82 -9.89 -6.25
C PRO A 209 10.51 -9.34 -7.64
N THR A 210 11.02 -10.00 -8.68
CA THR A 210 10.71 -9.67 -10.06
C THR A 210 9.34 -10.23 -10.46
N LEU A 211 8.76 -9.71 -11.54
CA LEU A 211 7.45 -10.18 -12.03
C LEU A 211 7.54 -11.67 -12.45
N ASP A 212 8.64 -12.05 -13.08
CA ASP A 212 8.87 -13.43 -13.54
C ASP A 212 8.99 -14.42 -12.38
N GLU A 213 9.62 -14.02 -11.27
CA GLU A 213 9.69 -14.84 -10.06
C GLU A 213 8.30 -15.08 -9.44
N ILE A 214 7.43 -14.08 -9.50
CA ILE A 214 6.07 -14.20 -8.99
C ILE A 214 5.24 -15.11 -9.89
N HIS A 215 5.34 -14.96 -11.23
CA HIS A 215 4.67 -15.86 -12.16
C HIS A 215 5.11 -17.31 -11.94
N ALA A 216 6.41 -17.55 -11.84
CA ALA A 216 6.94 -18.88 -11.54
C ALA A 216 6.44 -19.43 -10.20
N GLY A 217 6.28 -18.56 -9.19
CA GLY A 217 5.71 -18.91 -7.89
C GLY A 217 4.21 -19.23 -7.96
N GLU A 218 3.44 -18.46 -8.72
CA GLU A 218 2.02 -18.70 -8.95
C GLU A 218 1.78 -20.00 -9.74
N GLU A 219 2.58 -20.24 -10.79
CA GLU A 219 2.53 -21.49 -11.57
C GLU A 219 2.82 -22.73 -10.71
N ARG A 220 3.82 -22.64 -9.82
CA ARG A 220 4.12 -23.74 -8.87
C ARG A 220 2.95 -24.00 -7.93
N LYS A 221 2.35 -22.95 -7.36
CA LYS A 221 1.19 -23.08 -6.47
C LYS A 221 -0.02 -23.65 -7.20
N THR A 222 -0.29 -23.21 -8.43
CA THR A 222 -1.40 -23.76 -9.25
C THR A 222 -1.17 -25.21 -9.63
N ALA A 223 0.07 -25.58 -9.97
CA ALA A 223 0.44 -26.97 -10.25
C ALA A 223 0.32 -27.85 -8.99
N GLU A 224 0.75 -27.35 -7.83
CA GLU A 224 0.64 -28.07 -6.55
C GLU A 224 -0.82 -28.26 -6.14
N THR A 225 -1.65 -27.20 -6.25
CA THR A 225 -3.08 -27.31 -5.98
C THR A 225 -3.80 -28.23 -6.95
N ALA A 226 -3.42 -28.24 -8.22
CA ALA A 226 -3.93 -29.16 -9.23
C ALA A 226 -3.52 -30.61 -8.92
N ALA A 227 -2.26 -30.85 -8.54
CA ALA A 227 -1.75 -32.15 -8.13
C ALA A 227 -2.47 -32.68 -6.88
N ARG A 228 -2.69 -31.79 -5.87
CA ARG A 228 -3.44 -32.14 -4.65
C ARG A 228 -4.89 -32.47 -4.95
N LYS A 229 -5.55 -31.72 -5.83
CA LYS A 229 -6.91 -32.03 -6.30
C LYS A 229 -6.97 -33.36 -7.06
N ALA A 230 -6.00 -33.63 -7.93
CA ALA A 230 -5.93 -34.91 -8.65
C ALA A 230 -5.69 -36.08 -7.70
N ALA A 231 -4.83 -35.92 -6.70
CA ALA A 231 -4.59 -36.93 -5.66
C ALA A 231 -5.83 -37.19 -4.80
N ALA A 232 -6.57 -36.15 -4.43
CA ALA A 232 -7.82 -36.29 -3.67
C ALA A 232 -8.92 -36.99 -4.49
N LEU A 233 -9.03 -36.68 -5.79
CA LEU A 233 -9.94 -37.38 -6.70
C LEU A 233 -9.55 -38.83 -6.90
N ALA A 234 -8.25 -39.15 -7.01
CA ALA A 234 -7.77 -40.53 -7.12
C ALA A 234 -8.02 -41.33 -5.84
N ALA A 235 -7.81 -40.71 -4.66
CA ALA A 235 -8.12 -41.36 -3.38
C ALA A 235 -9.65 -41.62 -3.21
N ALA A 236 -10.49 -40.67 -3.64
CA ALA A 236 -11.95 -40.86 -3.60
C ALA A 236 -12.43 -41.91 -4.64
N ALA A 237 -11.70 -42.13 -5.73
CA ALA A 237 -12.02 -43.20 -6.68
C ALA A 237 -11.59 -44.59 -6.19
N ASP A 238 -10.53 -44.69 -5.36
CA ASP A 238 -10.01 -45.94 -4.81
C ASP A 238 -10.89 -46.46 -3.61
N GLU A 239 -11.62 -45.53 -2.93
CA GLU A 239 -12.58 -45.90 -1.87
C GLU A 239 -13.99 -46.25 -2.39
N GLY A 240 -14.23 -46.18 -3.71
CA GLY A 240 -15.55 -46.28 -4.35
C GLY A 240 -15.90 -47.59 -5.03
N GLU A 241 -15.46 -48.77 -4.54
CA GLU A 241 -15.98 -50.07 -4.99
C GLU A 241 -17.23 -50.58 -4.20
N ASP A 242 -17.89 -49.72 -3.41
CA ASP A 242 -19.19 -50.05 -2.81
C ASP A 242 -20.28 -49.04 -3.24
N ASP A 243 -21.34 -49.57 -3.90
CA ASP A 243 -22.39 -48.91 -4.67
C ASP A 243 -23.32 -47.87 -3.97
N THR A 244 -22.87 -47.21 -2.90
CA THR A 244 -23.66 -46.19 -2.20
C THR A 244 -22.92 -44.87 -1.88
N ALA A 245 -21.69 -44.70 -2.39
CA ALA A 245 -20.78 -43.63 -1.99
C ALA A 245 -20.64 -42.46 -2.99
N GLU A 246 -21.24 -42.53 -4.19
CA GLU A 246 -21.01 -41.47 -5.21
C GLU A 246 -21.53 -40.09 -4.80
N GLU A 247 -22.64 -39.97 -4.10
CA GLU A 247 -23.19 -38.68 -3.64
C GLU A 247 -22.46 -38.14 -2.39
N ALA A 248 -22.05 -39.02 -1.47
CA ALA A 248 -21.34 -38.63 -0.25
C ALA A 248 -19.88 -38.23 -0.54
N GLY A 249 -19.22 -38.91 -1.47
CA GLY A 249 -17.83 -38.58 -1.91
C GLY A 249 -17.73 -37.23 -2.60
N VAL A 250 -18.72 -36.86 -3.40
CA VAL A 250 -18.75 -35.54 -4.10
C VAL A 250 -19.01 -34.41 -3.09
N LEU A 251 -19.86 -34.62 -2.08
CA LEU A 251 -20.13 -33.65 -1.01
C LEU A 251 -18.91 -33.46 -0.09
N ALA A 252 -18.26 -34.55 0.31
CA ALA A 252 -17.03 -34.48 1.14
C ALA A 252 -15.85 -33.84 0.38
N ALA A 253 -15.72 -34.08 -0.93
CA ALA A 253 -14.72 -33.42 -1.75
C ALA A 253 -15.01 -31.92 -1.96
N ALA A 254 -16.29 -31.51 -2.01
CA ALA A 254 -16.70 -30.13 -2.07
C ALA A 254 -16.44 -29.40 -0.74
N GLU A 255 -16.73 -30.03 0.38
CA GLU A 255 -16.50 -29.49 1.72
C GLU A 255 -14.99 -29.34 2.04
N ALA A 256 -14.17 -30.31 1.62
CA ALA A 256 -12.70 -30.21 1.71
C ALA A 256 -12.10 -29.13 0.80
N LEU A 257 -12.83 -28.67 -0.21
CA LEU A 257 -12.41 -27.58 -1.11
C LEU A 257 -12.78 -26.19 -0.56
N GLU A 258 -13.85 -26.10 0.25
CA GLU A 258 -14.23 -24.85 0.93
C GLU A 258 -13.32 -24.58 2.13
N ASP A 259 -12.91 -25.59 2.90
CA ASP A 259 -11.98 -25.45 4.04
C ASP A 259 -10.55 -25.01 3.63
N VAL A 260 -10.16 -25.23 2.37
CA VAL A 260 -8.84 -24.82 1.86
C VAL A 260 -8.83 -23.37 1.39
N SER A 261 -10.01 -22.77 1.08
CA SER A 261 -10.10 -21.37 0.65
C SER A 261 -10.05 -20.38 1.82
N ASP A 262 -10.44 -20.83 3.03
CA ASP A 262 -10.52 -19.96 4.22
C ASP A 262 -9.29 -20.01 5.14
N LYS A 263 -8.37 -20.95 4.91
CA LYS A 263 -7.14 -21.00 5.69
C LYS A 263 -6.07 -20.12 5.06
N ALA A 264 -6.02 -18.87 5.51
CA ALA A 264 -4.87 -18.00 5.28
C ALA A 264 -3.57 -18.71 5.70
N PRO A 265 -2.48 -18.58 4.95
CA PRO A 265 -1.21 -19.20 5.36
C PRO A 265 -0.79 -18.59 6.70
N GLU A 266 -0.67 -19.45 7.71
CA GLU A 266 -0.04 -19.07 8.98
C GLU A 266 1.38 -18.55 8.69
N PRO A 267 1.81 -17.50 9.40
CA PRO A 267 3.17 -17.00 9.23
C PRO A 267 4.15 -18.12 9.59
N VAL A 268 5.04 -18.42 8.66
CA VAL A 268 6.13 -19.36 8.86
C VAL A 268 6.99 -18.81 10.00
N GLU A 269 7.04 -19.51 11.12
CA GLU A 269 7.96 -19.22 12.22
C GLU A 269 9.37 -19.19 11.67
N GLU A 270 10.04 -18.06 11.85
CA GLU A 270 11.45 -17.91 11.60
C GLU A 270 12.20 -18.91 12.50
N VAL A 271 12.86 -19.85 11.85
CA VAL A 271 13.83 -20.70 12.51
C VAL A 271 15.01 -19.81 12.87
N GLU A 272 15.07 -19.39 14.11
CA GLU A 272 16.27 -18.78 14.71
C GLU A 272 17.44 -19.73 14.55
N LYS A 273 18.33 -19.39 13.64
CA LYS A 273 19.69 -19.96 13.64
C LYS A 273 20.47 -19.24 14.71
N GLU A 274 20.69 -19.95 15.81
CA GLU A 274 21.76 -19.66 16.77
C GLU A 274 23.06 -19.37 16.02
N SER A 275 23.51 -18.13 16.09
CA SER A 275 24.89 -17.77 15.80
C SER A 275 25.60 -17.56 17.13
N GLU A 276 26.53 -18.46 17.45
CA GLU A 276 27.44 -18.40 18.56
C GLU A 276 28.25 -17.09 18.55
N PRO A 277 28.65 -16.58 19.73
CA PRO A 277 29.41 -15.35 19.84
C PRO A 277 30.90 -15.62 19.52
N ILE A 278 31.44 -14.85 18.61
CA ILE A 278 32.88 -14.76 18.40
C ILE A 278 33.42 -13.74 19.39
N GLU A 279 34.24 -14.23 20.35
CA GLU A 279 35.01 -13.48 21.29
C GLU A 279 36.06 -12.58 20.64
N GLU A 280 36.16 -11.40 21.23
CA GLU A 280 37.37 -10.57 21.46
C GLU A 280 38.63 -10.85 20.62
N VAL A 281 39.13 -9.81 19.97
CA VAL A 281 40.56 -9.45 20.01
C VAL A 281 40.79 -7.96 19.75
N VAL A 282 41.36 -7.31 20.80
CA VAL A 282 42.42 -6.30 20.80
C VAL A 282 42.10 -4.84 20.54
N GLU A 283 42.25 -4.11 21.66
CA GLU A 283 42.73 -2.74 21.84
C GLU A 283 43.78 -2.30 20.81
N GLU A 284 43.61 -1.11 20.23
CA GLU A 284 44.75 -0.23 19.97
C GLU A 284 44.32 1.25 20.03
N GLU A 285 45.13 1.96 20.82
CA GLU A 285 45.09 3.38 21.16
C GLU A 285 44.92 4.30 19.94
N ALA A 286 44.04 5.28 20.03
CA ALA A 286 44.13 6.49 19.23
C ALA A 286 44.09 7.73 20.13
N ALA A 287 45.17 8.46 20.13
CA ALA A 287 45.42 9.72 20.84
C ALA A 287 44.40 10.83 20.45
N PRO A 288 44.19 11.82 21.32
CA PRO A 288 43.25 12.91 21.07
C PRO A 288 43.81 13.89 20.03
N VAL A 289 43.03 14.12 19.01
CA VAL A 289 43.27 15.20 18.03
C VAL A 289 42.79 16.49 18.65
N GLU A 290 43.70 17.39 18.91
CA GLU A 290 43.47 18.78 19.32
C GLU A 290 42.66 19.51 18.27
N ALA A 291 41.52 20.05 18.66
CA ALA A 291 40.71 20.97 17.84
C ALA A 291 41.42 22.33 17.76
N THR A 292 42.04 22.62 16.62
CA THR A 292 42.47 23.99 16.29
C THR A 292 41.22 24.78 15.92
N ALA A 293 40.88 25.72 16.79
CA ALA A 293 39.88 26.75 16.47
C ALA A 293 40.43 27.64 15.34
N SER A 294 39.84 27.58 14.17
CA SER A 294 40.06 28.56 13.10
C SER A 294 39.19 29.78 13.41
N ASP A 295 39.82 30.91 13.65
CA ASP A 295 39.17 32.23 13.67
C ASP A 295 38.69 32.55 12.28
N ASP A 296 37.41 32.35 12.01
CA ASP A 296 36.77 32.75 10.75
C ASP A 296 36.50 34.26 10.76
N ASP A 297 37.30 35.00 9.99
CA ASP A 297 37.19 36.44 9.79
C ASP A 297 36.00 36.75 8.84
N PHE A 298 34.85 37.08 9.43
CA PHE A 298 33.60 37.42 8.73
C PHE A 298 33.65 38.76 7.97
N SER A 299 34.78 39.48 7.99
CA SER A 299 34.93 40.77 7.33
C SER A 299 35.08 40.73 5.80
N THR A 300 35.29 39.52 5.22
CA THR A 300 35.51 39.30 3.80
C THR A 300 34.28 38.98 2.98
N LEU A 301 33.11 38.87 3.60
CA LEU A 301 31.86 38.55 2.89
C LEU A 301 31.27 39.80 2.20
N PRO A 302 30.96 39.77 0.90
CA PRO A 302 30.39 40.89 0.17
C PRO A 302 28.95 41.18 0.70
N GLY A 303 28.79 42.41 1.28
CA GLY A 303 27.49 42.86 1.80
C GLY A 303 27.42 43.05 3.32
N VAL A 304 28.45 42.66 4.08
CA VAL A 304 28.50 42.82 5.54
C VAL A 304 29.34 44.03 5.88
N GLY A 305 28.72 45.13 6.36
CA GLY A 305 29.42 46.28 6.84
C GLY A 305 30.03 46.07 8.24
N PRO A 306 31.07 46.87 8.61
CA PRO A 306 31.85 46.69 9.84
C PRO A 306 31.03 46.78 11.16
N ALA A 307 29.84 47.36 11.12
CA ALA A 307 28.93 47.39 12.25
C ALA A 307 28.11 46.13 12.46
N SER A 308 27.96 45.27 11.43
CA SER A 308 27.23 44.05 11.46
C SER A 308 28.09 42.84 11.86
N ALA A 309 29.42 42.92 11.57
CA ALA A 309 30.37 41.88 11.92
C ALA A 309 30.57 41.72 13.46
N LYS A 310 30.47 42.81 14.22
CA LYS A 310 30.55 42.82 15.70
C LYS A 310 29.35 42.20 16.43
N LYS A 311 28.29 41.86 15.72
CA LYS A 311 27.11 41.17 16.29
C LYS A 311 27.10 39.67 16.05
N LEU A 312 28.03 39.15 15.27
CA LEU A 312 28.16 37.74 14.90
C LEU A 312 29.37 37.06 15.53
N GLN A 313 30.23 37.82 16.23
CA GLN A 313 31.20 37.35 17.21
C GLN A 313 30.51 37.34 18.58
#